data_3128320e3d62b19479c11924dfee2d07
#
_entry.id   3128320e3d62b19479c11924dfee2d07
#
_cell.length_a   1.000
_cell.length_b   1.000
_cell.length_c   1.000
_cell.angle_alpha   90.00
_cell.angle_beta   90.00
_cell.angle_gamma   90.00
#
_symmetry.space_group_name_H-M   'P 1'
#
loop_
_entity.id
_entity.type
_entity.pdbx_description
1 polymer ?
#
loop_
_entity_poly.entity_id
_entity_poly.type
_entity_poly.pdbx_seq_one_letter_code
_entity_poly.pdbx_strand_id
1 'polypeptide(L)'
;MKDKCKVIAIANQKGGVGKTTTTVNLGVALARMGKKVLVLDSDPQGSCTRCCKIEDPDTLEVTLSELMAYEMTGEDKDYILINNAIKQFENIHIIPSNISLSGTETALFNCMSRESVLKRTIEPLRNSYDVILIDCMPSLGMMTINALVAADSVIIPCEPSYLSVKGLDLLLHSIARVKRQINPNLQIDGVLMTMVDSRTNNAKDITRALRDAMGISINVFNIEIPRSVRATECPNVGESIFVHDPNGKVAEAYANLAKEVISLERKAQVRPRPHGLR
;
A
#
# COMPACT_ATOMS: atom_id res chain seq x y z
N MET A 1 26.07 -4.75 0.70
CA MET A 1 25.00 -5.42 -0.07
C MET A 1 23.85 -4.41 -0.17
N LYS A 2 23.30 -4.17 -1.36
CA LYS A 2 22.11 -3.32 -1.51
C LYS A 2 20.96 -4.01 -0.77
N ASP A 3 20.24 -3.27 0.09
CA ASP A 3 19.07 -3.81 0.76
C ASP A 3 18.08 -4.33 -0.30
N LYS A 4 17.45 -5.48 -0.05
CA LYS A 4 16.46 -6.02 -0.97
C LYS A 4 15.24 -5.12 -0.98
N CYS A 5 14.74 -4.76 -2.17
CA CYS A 5 13.51 -3.97 -2.32
C CYS A 5 12.37 -4.58 -1.50
N LYS A 6 11.70 -3.77 -0.69
CA LYS A 6 10.52 -4.18 0.08
C LYS A 6 9.23 -3.73 -0.61
N VAL A 7 8.32 -4.67 -0.82
CA VAL A 7 6.97 -4.38 -1.36
C VAL A 7 5.97 -4.41 -0.22
N ILE A 8 5.24 -3.30 -0.04
CA ILE A 8 4.26 -3.14 1.04
C ILE A 8 2.89 -2.85 0.43
N ALA A 9 1.90 -3.71 0.71
CA ALA A 9 0.52 -3.43 0.35
C ALA A 9 -0.17 -2.59 1.43
N ILE A 10 -0.88 -1.54 1.03
CA ILE A 10 -1.71 -0.73 1.92
C ILE A 10 -3.16 -1.15 1.69
N ALA A 11 -3.68 -2.03 2.53
CA ALA A 11 -4.93 -2.74 2.27
C ALA A 11 -5.94 -2.61 3.41
N ASN A 12 -7.19 -2.34 3.06
CA ASN A 12 -8.36 -2.51 3.90
C ASN A 12 -9.60 -2.58 2.99
N GLN A 13 -10.54 -3.50 3.29
CA GLN A 13 -11.79 -3.63 2.55
C GLN A 13 -12.75 -2.44 2.75
N LYS A 14 -12.62 -1.70 3.85
CA LYS A 14 -13.44 -0.51 4.10
C LYS A 14 -12.94 0.66 3.27
N GLY A 15 -13.87 1.33 2.56
CA GLY A 15 -13.61 2.60 1.89
C GLY A 15 -13.37 3.73 2.89
N GLY A 16 -12.61 4.76 2.49
CA GLY A 16 -12.44 5.97 3.26
C GLY A 16 -11.60 5.86 4.54
N VAL A 17 -10.86 4.76 4.77
CA VAL A 17 -9.99 4.60 5.95
C VAL A 17 -8.59 5.19 5.78
N GLY A 18 -8.34 5.95 4.72
CA GLY A 18 -7.05 6.61 4.46
C GLY A 18 -5.98 5.72 3.82
N LYS A 19 -6.35 4.69 3.04
CA LYS A 19 -5.38 3.88 2.28
C LYS A 19 -4.53 4.73 1.37
N THR A 20 -5.15 5.40 0.41
CA THR A 20 -4.49 6.27 -0.57
C THR A 20 -3.68 7.38 0.10
N THR A 21 -4.26 8.06 1.09
CA THR A 21 -3.55 9.10 1.86
C THR A 21 -2.32 8.53 2.54
N THR A 22 -2.41 7.32 3.09
CA THR A 22 -1.27 6.63 3.72
C THR A 22 -0.24 6.24 2.67
N THR A 23 -0.65 5.68 1.53
CA THR A 23 0.25 5.26 0.45
C THR A 23 1.10 6.43 -0.05
N VAL A 24 0.46 7.55 -0.41
CA VAL A 24 1.15 8.74 -0.94
C VAL A 24 2.07 9.33 0.12
N ASN A 25 1.55 9.62 1.32
CA ASN A 25 2.32 10.34 2.32
C ASN A 25 3.42 9.48 2.98
N LEU A 26 3.20 8.18 3.17
CA LEU A 26 4.28 7.27 3.57
C LEU A 26 5.36 7.18 2.49
N GLY A 27 4.96 7.11 1.22
CA GLY A 27 5.89 7.11 0.08
C GLY A 27 6.79 8.34 0.09
N VAL A 28 6.19 9.53 0.17
CA VAL A 28 6.93 10.80 0.23
C VAL A 28 7.82 10.87 1.48
N ALA A 29 7.33 10.41 2.64
CA ALA A 29 8.12 10.39 3.88
C ALA A 29 9.36 9.50 3.76
N LEU A 30 9.21 8.29 3.20
CA LEU A 30 10.32 7.36 2.97
C LEU A 30 11.34 7.95 1.98
N ALA A 31 10.87 8.59 0.91
CA ALA A 31 11.74 9.23 -0.07
C ALA A 31 12.50 10.44 0.52
N ARG A 32 11.88 11.22 1.43
CA ARG A 32 12.57 12.26 2.21
C ARG A 32 13.65 11.71 3.14
N MET A 33 13.61 10.43 3.47
CA MET A 33 14.64 9.71 4.22
C MET A 33 15.69 9.05 3.30
N GLY A 34 15.69 9.37 2.00
CA GLY A 34 16.67 8.90 1.02
C GLY A 34 16.36 7.54 0.38
N LYS A 35 15.15 7.00 0.56
CA LYS A 35 14.73 5.77 -0.13
C LYS A 35 14.23 6.09 -1.54
N LYS A 36 14.55 5.21 -2.51
CA LYS A 36 13.93 5.24 -3.84
C LYS A 36 12.58 4.53 -3.76
N VAL A 37 11.49 5.28 -3.91
CA VAL A 37 10.13 4.80 -3.69
C VAL A 37 9.35 4.79 -5.01
N LEU A 38 8.66 3.67 -5.26
CA LEU A 38 7.64 3.53 -6.28
C LEU A 38 6.29 3.30 -5.62
N VAL A 39 5.27 4.00 -6.07
CA VAL A 39 3.88 3.78 -5.70
C VAL A 39 3.16 3.12 -6.88
N LEU A 40 2.31 2.13 -6.60
CA LEU A 40 1.42 1.51 -7.57
C LEU A 40 -0.01 1.81 -7.15
N ASP A 41 -0.78 2.44 -8.02
CA ASP A 41 -2.22 2.56 -7.85
C ASP A 41 -2.87 1.28 -8.39
N SER A 42 -3.49 0.46 -7.53
CA SER A 42 -4.19 -0.76 -7.94
C SER A 42 -5.71 -0.66 -7.76
N ASP A 43 -6.23 0.57 -7.72
CA ASP A 43 -7.66 0.86 -7.72
C ASP A 43 -8.08 1.42 -9.09
N PRO A 44 -9.06 0.78 -9.80
CA PRO A 44 -9.58 1.30 -11.06
C PRO A 44 -10.14 2.73 -10.98
N GLN A 45 -10.48 3.19 -9.77
CA GLN A 45 -10.94 4.57 -9.57
C GLN A 45 -9.82 5.60 -9.72
N GLY A 46 -8.54 5.19 -9.76
CA GLY A 46 -7.41 6.09 -9.96
C GLY A 46 -7.25 7.14 -8.86
N SER A 47 -7.67 6.83 -7.64
CA SER A 47 -7.64 7.80 -6.54
C SER A 47 -6.22 8.19 -6.15
N CYS A 48 -5.30 7.25 -6.08
CA CYS A 48 -3.89 7.51 -5.81
C CYS A 48 -3.24 8.28 -6.96
N THR A 49 -3.61 7.94 -8.18
CA THR A 49 -3.17 8.61 -9.41
C THR A 49 -3.52 10.09 -9.39
N ARG A 50 -4.78 10.43 -9.07
CA ARG A 50 -5.22 11.84 -8.95
C ARG A 50 -4.52 12.57 -7.80
N CYS A 51 -4.34 11.92 -6.65
CA CYS A 51 -3.57 12.48 -5.54
C CYS A 51 -2.14 12.84 -5.95
N CYS A 52 -1.58 12.18 -6.97
CA CYS A 52 -0.28 12.45 -7.52
C CYS A 52 -0.31 13.40 -8.72
N LYS A 53 -1.30 14.30 -8.79
CA LYS A 53 -1.43 15.38 -9.78
C LYS A 53 -1.59 14.90 -11.23
N ILE A 54 -2.12 13.70 -11.44
CA ILE A 54 -2.51 13.17 -12.75
C ILE A 54 -4.03 13.32 -12.83
N GLU A 55 -4.48 14.46 -13.40
CA GLU A 55 -5.90 14.88 -13.37
C GLU A 55 -6.79 13.97 -14.23
N ASP A 56 -6.29 13.56 -15.39
CA ASP A 56 -7.03 12.75 -16.36
C ASP A 56 -6.30 11.43 -16.64
N PRO A 57 -6.41 10.44 -15.75
CA PRO A 57 -5.71 9.16 -15.90
C PRO A 57 -6.19 8.33 -17.09
N ASP A 58 -7.40 8.58 -17.60
CA ASP A 58 -7.97 7.82 -18.72
C ASP A 58 -7.34 8.21 -20.05
N THR A 59 -6.58 9.32 -20.12
CA THR A 59 -5.82 9.74 -21.30
C THR A 59 -4.41 9.13 -21.38
N LEU A 60 -3.98 8.43 -20.34
CA LEU A 60 -2.66 7.81 -20.32
C LEU A 60 -2.63 6.56 -21.21
N GLU A 61 -1.63 6.49 -22.09
CA GLU A 61 -1.42 5.33 -22.98
C GLU A 61 -0.98 4.08 -22.22
N VAL A 62 -0.21 4.25 -21.13
CA VAL A 62 0.34 3.14 -20.36
C VAL A 62 0.11 3.38 -18.86
N THR A 63 -0.62 2.47 -18.24
CA THR A 63 -0.93 2.41 -16.82
C THR A 63 -0.62 1.03 -16.25
N LEU A 64 -0.98 0.77 -15.02
CA LEU A 64 -0.87 -0.57 -14.43
C LEU A 64 -1.68 -1.62 -15.21
N SER A 65 -2.81 -1.20 -15.83
CA SER A 65 -3.65 -2.05 -16.66
C SER A 65 -2.89 -2.67 -17.82
N GLU A 66 -2.18 -1.85 -18.61
CA GLU A 66 -1.43 -2.28 -19.78
C GLU A 66 -0.23 -3.16 -19.38
N LEU A 67 0.46 -2.82 -18.29
CA LEU A 67 1.55 -3.65 -17.77
C LEU A 67 1.08 -5.04 -17.34
N MET A 68 -0.07 -5.14 -16.67
CA MET A 68 -0.64 -6.42 -16.26
C MET A 68 -1.20 -7.20 -17.45
N ALA A 69 -1.85 -6.51 -18.39
CA ALA A 69 -2.37 -7.14 -19.63
C ALA A 69 -1.22 -7.75 -20.43
N TYR A 70 -0.12 -7.01 -20.59
CA TYR A 70 1.08 -7.51 -21.26
C TYR A 70 1.68 -8.73 -20.55
N GLU A 71 1.78 -8.71 -19.21
CA GLU A 71 2.27 -9.86 -18.44
C GLU A 71 1.38 -11.11 -18.62
N MET A 72 0.09 -10.94 -18.88
CA MET A 72 -0.85 -12.04 -19.13
C MET A 72 -0.66 -12.69 -20.52
N THR A 73 -0.09 -11.98 -21.52
CA THR A 73 0.21 -12.57 -22.85
C THR A 73 1.33 -13.59 -22.81
N GLY A 74 2.20 -13.52 -21.81
CA GLY A 74 3.37 -14.37 -21.69
C GLY A 74 4.52 -14.02 -22.63
N GLU A 75 4.47 -12.85 -23.26
CA GLU A 75 5.55 -12.31 -24.08
C GLU A 75 6.75 -11.84 -23.22
N ASP A 76 7.91 -11.68 -23.86
CA ASP A 76 9.11 -11.15 -23.20
C ASP A 76 8.91 -9.71 -22.72
N LYS A 77 9.47 -9.40 -21.57
CA LYS A 77 9.27 -8.08 -20.91
C LYS A 77 9.76 -6.92 -21.75
N ASP A 78 8.84 -6.00 -22.05
CA ASP A 78 9.16 -4.74 -22.71
C ASP A 78 9.52 -3.65 -21.69
N TYR A 79 10.82 -3.36 -21.56
CA TYR A 79 11.31 -2.30 -20.68
C TYR A 79 10.87 -0.89 -21.12
N ILE A 80 10.56 -0.68 -22.40
CA ILE A 80 10.04 0.59 -22.91
C ILE A 80 8.65 0.82 -22.34
N LEU A 81 7.81 -0.21 -22.38
CA LEU A 81 6.45 -0.16 -21.82
C LEU A 81 6.49 0.16 -20.31
N ILE A 82 7.38 -0.51 -19.55
CA ILE A 82 7.55 -0.26 -18.12
C ILE A 82 7.95 1.20 -17.86
N ASN A 83 8.94 1.72 -18.60
CA ASN A 83 9.40 3.09 -18.40
C ASN A 83 8.32 4.13 -18.77
N ASN A 84 7.50 3.86 -19.77
CA ASN A 84 6.39 4.74 -20.16
C ASN A 84 5.28 4.81 -19.11
N ALA A 85 5.09 3.75 -18.33
CA ALA A 85 4.12 3.72 -17.23
C ALA A 85 4.55 4.55 -16.01
N ILE A 86 5.87 4.73 -15.80
CA ILE A 86 6.38 5.41 -14.61
C ILE A 86 6.25 6.93 -14.77
N LYS A 87 5.60 7.57 -13.80
CA LYS A 87 5.46 9.02 -13.72
C LYS A 87 6.15 9.54 -12.45
N GLN A 88 6.63 10.79 -12.51
CA GLN A 88 7.24 11.46 -11.36
C GLN A 88 6.19 12.24 -10.59
N PHE A 89 6.19 12.10 -9.26
CA PHE A 89 5.42 12.94 -8.34
C PHE A 89 6.30 13.31 -7.15
N GLU A 90 6.51 14.63 -6.94
CA GLU A 90 7.45 15.13 -5.92
C GLU A 90 8.78 14.34 -5.95
N ASN A 91 9.13 13.65 -4.88
CA ASN A 91 10.35 12.84 -4.74
C ASN A 91 10.11 11.32 -4.84
N ILE A 92 8.94 10.89 -5.32
CA ILE A 92 8.59 9.49 -5.58
C ILE A 92 8.24 9.26 -7.04
N HIS A 93 8.23 8.00 -7.46
CA HIS A 93 7.64 7.57 -8.71
C HIS A 93 6.27 6.93 -8.47
N ILE A 94 5.39 6.99 -9.49
CA ILE A 94 4.10 6.31 -9.49
C ILE A 94 3.87 5.58 -10.80
N ILE A 95 3.31 4.37 -10.74
CA ILE A 95 2.62 3.73 -11.86
C ILE A 95 1.13 3.97 -11.64
N PRO A 96 0.50 4.78 -12.52
CA PRO A 96 -0.89 5.18 -12.41
C PRO A 96 -1.86 4.04 -12.73
N SER A 97 -3.11 4.23 -12.31
CA SER A 97 -4.25 3.40 -12.68
C SER A 97 -5.34 4.24 -13.32
N ASN A 98 -6.21 3.59 -14.07
CA ASN A 98 -7.41 4.16 -14.66
C ASN A 98 -8.53 3.10 -14.72
N ILE A 99 -9.67 3.48 -15.32
CA ILE A 99 -10.85 2.60 -15.40
C ILE A 99 -10.58 1.29 -16.17
N SER A 100 -9.58 1.25 -17.08
CA SER A 100 -9.20 0.05 -17.84
C SER A 100 -8.78 -1.10 -16.93
N LEU A 101 -8.29 -0.81 -15.69
CA LEU A 101 -7.92 -1.83 -14.73
C LEU A 101 -9.10 -2.73 -14.30
N SER A 102 -10.34 -2.24 -14.41
CA SER A 102 -11.54 -3.08 -14.20
C SER A 102 -11.66 -4.18 -15.24
N GLY A 103 -11.32 -3.87 -16.50
CA GLY A 103 -11.25 -4.86 -17.58
C GLY A 103 -10.15 -5.89 -17.33
N THR A 104 -8.98 -5.43 -16.89
CA THR A 104 -7.84 -6.28 -16.53
C THR A 104 -8.21 -7.22 -15.38
N GLU A 105 -8.91 -6.73 -14.32
CA GLU A 105 -9.39 -7.58 -13.23
C GLU A 105 -10.32 -8.69 -13.74
N THR A 106 -11.19 -8.36 -14.69
CA THR A 106 -12.07 -9.36 -15.33
C THR A 106 -11.26 -10.38 -16.16
N ALA A 107 -10.27 -9.95 -16.93
CA ALA A 107 -9.40 -10.81 -17.72
C ALA A 107 -8.59 -11.79 -16.89
N LEU A 108 -8.20 -11.41 -15.66
CA LEU A 108 -7.48 -12.27 -14.73
C LEU A 108 -8.23 -13.59 -14.43
N PHE A 109 -9.57 -13.61 -14.46
CA PHE A 109 -10.32 -14.84 -14.18
C PHE A 109 -10.02 -15.97 -15.18
N ASN A 110 -9.61 -15.62 -16.40
CA ASN A 110 -9.27 -16.57 -17.45
C ASN A 110 -7.75 -16.81 -17.60
N CYS A 111 -6.92 -16.15 -16.74
CA CYS A 111 -5.48 -16.24 -16.83
C CYS A 111 -4.94 -17.34 -15.93
N MET A 112 -3.92 -18.07 -16.40
CA MET A 112 -3.16 -19.04 -15.59
C MET A 112 -2.34 -18.29 -14.54
N SER A 113 -2.29 -18.83 -13.31
CA SER A 113 -1.59 -18.21 -12.18
C SER A 113 -2.01 -16.75 -11.96
N ARG A 114 -3.29 -16.48 -12.13
CA ARG A 114 -3.93 -15.15 -12.09
C ARG A 114 -3.64 -14.37 -10.82
N GLU A 115 -3.39 -15.07 -9.70
CA GLU A 115 -3.09 -14.43 -8.41
C GLU A 115 -1.68 -13.83 -8.37
N SER A 116 -0.81 -14.19 -9.31
CA SER A 116 0.61 -13.81 -9.33
C SER A 116 0.97 -12.84 -10.46
N VAL A 117 0.01 -12.37 -11.25
CA VAL A 117 0.27 -11.48 -12.39
C VAL A 117 0.96 -10.19 -11.92
N LEU A 118 0.41 -9.48 -10.93
CA LEU A 118 1.01 -8.25 -10.41
C LEU A 118 2.43 -8.49 -9.87
N LYS A 119 2.65 -9.63 -9.18
CA LYS A 119 3.99 -9.99 -8.69
C LYS A 119 4.99 -10.07 -9.82
N ARG A 120 4.64 -10.74 -10.93
CA ARG A 120 5.52 -10.85 -12.10
C ARG A 120 5.69 -9.51 -12.81
N THR A 121 4.63 -8.71 -12.90
CA THR A 121 4.67 -7.35 -13.47
C THR A 121 5.72 -6.48 -12.77
N ILE A 122 5.76 -6.50 -11.44
CA ILE A 122 6.65 -5.61 -10.68
C ILE A 122 8.06 -6.20 -10.40
N GLU A 123 8.29 -7.48 -10.67
CA GLU A 123 9.57 -8.12 -10.36
C GLU A 123 10.79 -7.39 -10.97
N PRO A 124 10.77 -6.90 -12.24
CA PRO A 124 11.88 -6.14 -12.80
C PRO A 124 12.19 -4.85 -12.04
N LEU A 125 11.17 -4.23 -11.45
CA LEU A 125 11.26 -2.96 -10.75
C LEU A 125 11.96 -3.06 -9.39
N ARG A 126 11.98 -4.24 -8.78
CA ARG A 126 12.63 -4.47 -7.47
C ARG A 126 14.13 -4.14 -7.48
N ASN A 127 14.79 -4.17 -8.62
CA ASN A 127 16.20 -3.81 -8.72
C ASN A 127 16.45 -2.29 -8.73
N SER A 128 15.43 -1.51 -9.04
CA SER A 128 15.53 -0.05 -9.23
C SER A 128 15.06 0.75 -8.02
N TYR A 129 14.24 0.14 -7.14
CA TYR A 129 13.65 0.81 -5.98
C TYR A 129 14.05 0.13 -4.66
N ASP A 130 14.04 0.90 -3.58
CA ASP A 130 14.23 0.40 -2.23
C ASP A 130 12.90 -0.05 -1.63
N VAL A 131 11.79 0.67 -1.96
CA VAL A 131 10.45 0.38 -1.47
C VAL A 131 9.45 0.52 -2.62
N ILE A 132 8.51 -0.42 -2.71
CA ILE A 132 7.33 -0.35 -3.58
C ILE A 132 6.10 -0.38 -2.68
N LEU A 133 5.24 0.64 -2.77
CA LEU A 133 3.97 0.71 -2.06
C LEU A 133 2.83 0.41 -3.04
N ILE A 134 1.90 -0.46 -2.66
CA ILE A 134 0.72 -0.79 -3.46
C ILE A 134 -0.52 -0.22 -2.77
N ASP A 135 -1.18 0.77 -3.39
CA ASP A 135 -2.47 1.28 -2.94
C ASP A 135 -3.58 0.33 -3.38
N CYS A 136 -4.21 -0.36 -2.43
CA CYS A 136 -5.23 -1.37 -2.72
C CYS A 136 -6.63 -0.76 -2.76
N MET A 137 -7.45 -1.22 -3.71
CA MET A 137 -8.87 -0.90 -3.76
C MET A 137 -9.62 -1.37 -2.50
N PRO A 138 -10.81 -0.77 -2.18
CA PRO A 138 -11.60 -1.13 -1.00
C PRO A 138 -12.43 -2.41 -1.23
N SER A 139 -11.77 -3.52 -1.57
CA SER A 139 -12.41 -4.81 -1.80
C SER A 139 -11.46 -5.95 -1.44
N LEU A 140 -11.96 -7.17 -1.41
CA LEU A 140 -11.18 -8.41 -1.32
C LEU A 140 -11.19 -9.17 -2.66
N GLY A 141 -11.30 -8.43 -3.78
CA GLY A 141 -11.31 -8.94 -5.14
C GLY A 141 -9.94 -9.45 -5.62
N MET A 142 -9.87 -9.81 -6.90
CA MET A 142 -8.68 -10.40 -7.50
C MET A 142 -7.48 -9.44 -7.50
N MET A 143 -7.72 -8.13 -7.65
CA MET A 143 -6.64 -7.13 -7.57
C MET A 143 -6.02 -7.06 -6.17
N THR A 144 -6.84 -7.09 -5.10
CA THR A 144 -6.32 -7.14 -3.72
C THR A 144 -5.54 -8.43 -3.46
N ILE A 145 -6.01 -9.58 -3.97
CA ILE A 145 -5.26 -10.84 -3.86
C ILE A 145 -3.91 -10.72 -4.58
N ASN A 146 -3.87 -10.14 -5.79
CA ASN A 146 -2.64 -9.89 -6.52
C ASN A 146 -1.67 -8.98 -5.74
N ALA A 147 -2.18 -7.93 -5.12
CA ALA A 147 -1.38 -7.04 -4.28
C ALA A 147 -0.77 -7.79 -3.08
N LEU A 148 -1.56 -8.61 -2.38
CA LEU A 148 -1.08 -9.44 -1.26
C LEU A 148 -0.07 -10.51 -1.68
N VAL A 149 -0.22 -11.08 -2.88
CA VAL A 149 0.72 -12.07 -3.43
C VAL A 149 2.04 -11.41 -3.85
N ALA A 150 1.99 -10.19 -4.35
CA ALA A 150 3.16 -9.40 -4.76
C ALA A 150 3.93 -8.82 -3.55
N ALA A 151 3.23 -8.57 -2.44
CA ALA A 151 3.78 -7.88 -1.28
C ALA A 151 4.65 -8.79 -0.39
N ASP A 152 5.67 -8.20 0.23
CA ASP A 152 6.43 -8.78 1.32
C ASP A 152 5.70 -8.56 2.67
N SER A 153 4.97 -7.43 2.78
CA SER A 153 4.19 -7.12 3.97
C SER A 153 2.96 -6.25 3.68
N VAL A 154 2.09 -6.15 4.69
CA VAL A 154 0.84 -5.37 4.64
C VAL A 154 0.80 -4.37 5.79
N ILE A 155 0.46 -3.12 5.49
CA ILE A 155 0.02 -2.12 6.46
C ILE A 155 -1.49 -1.98 6.31
N ILE A 156 -2.22 -1.97 7.43
CA ILE A 156 -3.68 -1.96 7.46
C ILE A 156 -4.16 -0.66 8.10
N PRO A 157 -4.46 0.40 7.31
CA PRO A 157 -5.09 1.61 7.83
C PRO A 157 -6.47 1.30 8.39
N CYS A 158 -6.75 1.75 9.61
CA CYS A 158 -8.00 1.49 10.32
C CYS A 158 -8.46 2.74 11.08
N GLU A 159 -9.68 3.20 10.83
CA GLU A 159 -10.31 4.25 11.62
C GLU A 159 -10.77 3.69 12.98
N PRO A 160 -10.63 4.42 14.11
CA PRO A 160 -11.10 3.98 15.42
C PRO A 160 -12.64 4.01 15.49
N SER A 161 -13.29 3.02 14.87
CA SER A 161 -14.73 2.81 14.91
C SER A 161 -15.05 1.32 15.06
N TYR A 162 -16.14 1.00 15.73
CA TYR A 162 -16.57 -0.39 15.96
C TYR A 162 -16.68 -1.20 14.65
N LEU A 163 -17.25 -0.58 13.61
CA LEU A 163 -17.42 -1.24 12.30
C LEU A 163 -16.09 -1.49 11.59
N SER A 164 -15.12 -0.61 11.78
CA SER A 164 -13.78 -0.77 11.18
C SER A 164 -13.03 -1.94 11.81
N VAL A 165 -13.11 -2.08 13.13
CA VAL A 165 -12.51 -3.19 13.87
C VAL A 165 -13.14 -4.52 13.46
N LYS A 166 -14.48 -4.59 13.36
CA LYS A 166 -15.19 -5.79 12.90
C LYS A 166 -14.84 -6.16 11.45
N GLY A 167 -14.67 -5.17 10.56
CA GLY A 167 -14.28 -5.40 9.17
C GLY A 167 -12.83 -5.90 9.02
N LEU A 168 -11.98 -5.69 10.03
CA LEU A 168 -10.58 -6.12 10.01
C LEU A 168 -10.45 -7.64 9.96
N ASP A 169 -11.33 -8.39 10.61
CA ASP A 169 -11.30 -9.85 10.66
C ASP A 169 -11.37 -10.48 9.27
N LEU A 170 -12.22 -9.97 8.38
CA LEU A 170 -12.34 -10.49 7.02
C LEU A 170 -11.05 -10.29 6.21
N LEU A 171 -10.41 -9.14 6.37
CA LEU A 171 -9.11 -8.89 5.73
C LEU A 171 -8.04 -9.81 6.30
N LEU A 172 -7.98 -9.99 7.63
CA LEU A 172 -7.02 -10.88 8.28
C LEU A 172 -7.20 -12.33 7.83
N HIS A 173 -8.44 -12.81 7.67
CA HIS A 173 -8.73 -14.12 7.09
C HIS A 173 -8.21 -14.24 5.65
N SER A 174 -8.39 -13.21 4.83
CA SER A 174 -7.89 -13.20 3.45
C SER A 174 -6.36 -13.20 3.40
N ILE A 175 -5.69 -12.39 4.23
CA ILE A 175 -4.23 -12.39 4.37
C ILE A 175 -3.73 -13.76 4.81
N ALA A 176 -4.35 -14.37 5.82
CA ALA A 176 -3.98 -15.71 6.31
C ALA A 176 -4.16 -16.77 5.22
N ARG A 177 -5.21 -16.68 4.40
CA ARG A 177 -5.44 -17.59 3.26
C ARG A 177 -4.36 -17.43 2.19
N VAL A 178 -4.05 -16.20 1.78
CA VAL A 178 -2.96 -15.91 0.83
C VAL A 178 -1.63 -16.40 1.36
N LYS A 179 -1.31 -16.12 2.64
CA LYS A 179 -0.08 -16.56 3.29
C LYS A 179 0.05 -18.08 3.28
N ARG A 180 -1.02 -18.81 3.59
CA ARG A 180 -1.01 -20.28 3.66
C ARG A 180 -0.88 -20.93 2.29
N GLN A 181 -1.52 -20.36 1.25
CA GLN A 181 -1.70 -21.04 -0.03
C GLN A 181 -0.73 -20.57 -1.12
N ILE A 182 -0.31 -19.31 -1.11
CA ILE A 182 0.37 -18.69 -2.26
C ILE A 182 1.64 -17.94 -1.86
N ASN A 183 1.59 -17.09 -0.81
CA ASN A 183 2.71 -16.27 -0.39
C ASN A 183 3.06 -16.52 1.09
N PRO A 184 3.78 -17.59 1.43
CA PRO A 184 4.08 -17.97 2.82
C PRO A 184 4.94 -16.95 3.56
N ASN A 185 5.63 -16.06 2.84
CA ASN A 185 6.50 -15.03 3.40
C ASN A 185 5.75 -13.73 3.73
N LEU A 186 4.47 -13.60 3.34
CA LEU A 186 3.67 -12.40 3.61
C LEU A 186 3.59 -12.12 5.12
N GLN A 187 3.93 -10.91 5.52
CA GLN A 187 3.90 -10.45 6.90
C GLN A 187 2.83 -9.37 7.09
N ILE A 188 2.36 -9.14 8.30
CA ILE A 188 1.59 -7.95 8.64
C ILE A 188 2.54 -7.02 9.41
N ASP A 189 2.91 -5.88 8.80
CA ASP A 189 3.75 -4.88 9.47
C ASP A 189 2.98 -4.24 10.64
N GLY A 190 1.68 -4.06 10.47
CA GLY A 190 0.81 -3.61 11.55
C GLY A 190 -0.50 -2.99 11.09
N VAL A 191 -1.37 -2.75 12.08
CA VAL A 191 -2.57 -1.91 11.94
C VAL A 191 -2.18 -0.47 12.25
N LEU A 192 -2.49 0.45 11.33
CA LEU A 192 -2.25 1.88 11.48
C LEU A 192 -3.56 2.57 11.82
N MET A 193 -3.66 3.17 13.01
CA MET A 193 -4.82 3.97 13.37
C MET A 193 -4.80 5.28 12.60
N THR A 194 -5.85 5.54 11.82
CA THR A 194 -6.00 6.70 10.95
C THR A 194 -7.20 7.55 11.35
N MET A 195 -7.18 8.84 11.00
CA MET A 195 -8.27 9.79 11.30
C MET A 195 -8.67 9.78 12.78
N VAL A 196 -7.68 9.66 13.66
CA VAL A 196 -7.88 9.62 15.11
C VAL A 196 -8.25 11.01 15.61
N ASP A 197 -9.42 11.16 16.23
CA ASP A 197 -9.78 12.36 16.99
C ASP A 197 -9.44 12.15 18.46
N SER A 198 -8.25 12.59 18.86
CA SER A 198 -7.73 12.44 20.22
C SER A 198 -8.55 13.16 21.30
N ARG A 199 -9.50 14.03 20.90
CA ARG A 199 -10.40 14.73 21.82
C ARG A 199 -11.55 13.83 22.30
N THR A 200 -11.85 12.76 21.58
CA THR A 200 -12.96 11.85 21.89
C THR A 200 -12.48 10.66 22.72
N ASN A 201 -13.20 10.35 23.81
CA ASN A 201 -12.92 9.16 24.61
C ASN A 201 -13.16 7.88 23.81
N ASN A 202 -14.19 7.87 22.96
CA ASN A 202 -14.51 6.73 22.11
C ASN A 202 -13.34 6.29 21.21
N ALA A 203 -12.62 7.24 20.56
CA ALA A 203 -11.46 6.90 19.75
C ALA A 203 -10.32 6.29 20.60
N LYS A 204 -10.08 6.84 21.79
CA LYS A 204 -9.07 6.32 22.72
C LYS A 204 -9.40 4.91 23.22
N ASP A 205 -10.67 4.68 23.57
CA ASP A 205 -11.12 3.39 24.10
C ASP A 205 -11.08 2.31 23.03
N ILE A 206 -11.52 2.61 21.78
CA ILE A 206 -11.42 1.67 20.67
C ILE A 206 -9.97 1.37 20.30
N THR A 207 -9.10 2.38 20.26
CA THR A 207 -7.68 2.17 19.97
C THR A 207 -7.01 1.30 21.05
N ARG A 208 -7.33 1.55 22.32
CA ARG A 208 -6.84 0.74 23.44
C ARG A 208 -7.35 -0.70 23.32
N ALA A 209 -8.65 -0.89 23.14
CA ALA A 209 -9.24 -2.22 22.98
C ALA A 209 -8.64 -3.00 21.81
N LEU A 210 -8.33 -2.33 20.69
CA LEU A 210 -7.69 -2.95 19.53
C LEU A 210 -6.23 -3.36 19.86
N ARG A 211 -5.47 -2.50 20.58
CA ARG A 211 -4.12 -2.83 21.05
C ARG A 211 -4.13 -4.02 22.02
N ASP A 212 -5.09 -4.06 22.92
CA ASP A 212 -5.23 -5.15 23.91
C ASP A 212 -5.65 -6.46 23.25
N ALA A 213 -6.58 -6.41 22.30
CA ALA A 213 -7.09 -7.60 21.61
C ALA A 213 -6.11 -8.18 20.58
N MET A 214 -5.39 -7.34 19.85
CA MET A 214 -4.54 -7.74 18.72
C MET A 214 -3.05 -7.69 19.03
N GLY A 215 -2.61 -6.87 19.99
CA GLY A 215 -1.20 -6.57 20.23
C GLY A 215 -0.31 -7.78 20.56
N ILE A 216 -0.91 -8.93 20.91
CA ILE A 216 -0.17 -10.19 21.12
C ILE A 216 0.16 -10.87 19.81
N SER A 217 -0.72 -10.78 18.79
CA SER A 217 -0.61 -11.50 17.53
C SER A 217 -0.33 -10.63 16.32
N ILE A 218 -0.75 -9.36 16.35
CA ILE A 218 -0.60 -8.41 15.25
C ILE A 218 -0.11 -7.08 15.83
N ASN A 219 0.97 -6.55 15.24
CA ASN A 219 1.47 -5.24 15.62
C ASN A 219 0.42 -4.14 15.37
N VAL A 220 0.27 -3.21 16.29
CA VAL A 220 -0.45 -1.96 16.10
C VAL A 220 0.59 -0.84 16.18
N PHE A 221 0.74 -0.07 15.11
CA PHE A 221 1.73 1.02 15.08
C PHE A 221 1.57 1.95 16.28
N ASN A 222 2.70 2.40 16.83
CA ASN A 222 2.68 3.37 17.93
C ASN A 222 2.19 4.73 17.44
N ILE A 223 2.48 5.05 16.19
CA ILE A 223 2.06 6.27 15.53
C ILE A 223 0.59 6.16 15.14
N GLU A 224 -0.17 7.22 15.40
CA GLU A 224 -1.55 7.40 14.99
C GLU A 224 -1.63 8.61 14.05
N ILE A 225 -2.39 8.48 12.95
CA ILE A 225 -2.61 9.59 12.01
C ILE A 225 -3.83 10.37 12.47
N PRO A 226 -3.67 11.64 12.89
CA PRO A 226 -4.78 12.43 13.39
C PRO A 226 -5.75 12.82 12.25
N ARG A 227 -7.03 13.02 12.61
CA ARG A 227 -8.00 13.61 11.70
C ARG A 227 -7.61 15.05 11.39
N SER A 228 -7.60 15.42 10.10
CA SER A 228 -7.22 16.77 9.65
C SER A 228 -7.98 17.15 8.38
N VAL A 229 -8.49 18.35 8.36
CA VAL A 229 -9.10 18.96 7.16
C VAL A 229 -8.03 19.13 6.08
N ARG A 230 -6.83 19.60 6.46
CA ARG A 230 -5.70 19.77 5.52
C ARG A 230 -5.36 18.48 4.78
N ALA A 231 -5.37 17.34 5.46
CA ALA A 231 -5.13 16.05 4.82
C ALA A 231 -6.24 15.63 3.84
N THR A 232 -7.47 16.11 4.03
CA THR A 232 -8.58 15.86 3.08
C THR A 232 -8.55 16.80 1.88
N GLU A 233 -7.84 17.91 1.96
CA GLU A 233 -7.64 18.86 0.85
C GLU A 233 -6.55 18.39 -0.12
N CYS A 234 -5.52 17.68 0.36
CA CYS A 234 -4.37 17.22 -0.44
C CYS A 234 -4.76 16.56 -1.79
N PRO A 235 -5.72 15.62 -1.85
CA PRO A 235 -6.12 15.00 -3.12
C PRO A 235 -6.66 15.99 -4.14
N ASN A 236 -7.33 17.06 -3.69
CA ASN A 236 -7.95 18.05 -4.56
C ASN A 236 -6.93 19.01 -5.21
N VAL A 237 -5.79 19.21 -4.53
CA VAL A 237 -4.70 20.09 -5.02
C VAL A 237 -3.55 19.29 -5.64
N GLY A 238 -3.58 17.96 -5.54
CA GLY A 238 -2.53 17.10 -6.07
C GLY A 238 -1.19 17.35 -5.37
N GLU A 239 -1.18 17.41 -4.04
CA GLU A 239 0.01 17.63 -3.22
C GLU A 239 0.04 16.65 -2.05
N SER A 240 1.27 16.25 -1.63
CA SER A 240 1.42 15.54 -0.37
C SER A 240 1.17 16.46 0.83
N ILE A 241 0.90 15.88 2.00
CA ILE A 241 0.78 16.67 3.23
C ILE A 241 2.09 17.40 3.56
N PHE A 242 3.23 16.93 3.07
CA PHE A 242 4.54 17.55 3.28
C PHE A 242 4.75 18.84 2.49
N VAL A 243 3.95 19.05 1.44
CA VAL A 243 3.90 20.30 0.67
C VAL A 243 2.74 21.16 1.16
N HIS A 244 1.56 20.58 1.33
CA HIS A 244 0.34 21.30 1.65
C HIS A 244 0.30 21.84 3.10
N ASP A 245 0.80 21.07 4.09
CA ASP A 245 0.86 21.45 5.51
C ASP A 245 2.14 20.88 6.17
N PRO A 246 3.34 21.39 5.78
CA PRO A 246 4.62 20.80 6.15
C PRO A 246 4.91 20.80 7.65
N ASN A 247 4.31 21.72 8.41
CA ASN A 247 4.48 21.84 9.86
C ASN A 247 3.28 21.26 10.64
N GLY A 248 2.35 20.63 9.94
CA GLY A 248 1.14 20.06 10.51
C GLY A 248 1.40 18.73 11.22
N LYS A 249 0.51 18.41 12.19
CA LYS A 249 0.60 17.15 12.95
C LYS A 249 0.50 15.91 12.06
N VAL A 250 -0.17 15.97 10.91
CA VAL A 250 -0.28 14.85 9.99
C VAL A 250 1.04 14.62 9.26
N ALA A 251 1.75 15.67 8.83
CA ALA A 251 3.08 15.55 8.24
C ALA A 251 4.07 14.95 9.23
N GLU A 252 4.07 15.43 10.48
CA GLU A 252 4.87 14.85 11.55
C GLU A 252 4.55 13.36 11.80
N ALA A 253 3.25 13.00 11.83
CA ALA A 253 2.82 11.63 12.04
C ALA A 253 3.30 10.69 10.91
N TYR A 254 3.20 11.08 9.63
CA TYR A 254 3.72 10.27 8.52
C TYR A 254 5.26 10.20 8.51
N ALA A 255 5.96 11.27 8.88
CA ALA A 255 7.42 11.23 9.05
C ALA A 255 7.85 10.22 10.13
N ASN A 256 7.11 10.17 11.25
CA ASN A 256 7.39 9.22 12.33
C ASN A 256 6.95 7.79 11.96
N LEU A 257 5.85 7.61 11.22
CA LEU A 257 5.46 6.31 10.66
C LEU A 257 6.55 5.73 9.75
N ALA A 258 7.14 6.53 8.88
CA ALA A 258 8.24 6.09 8.01
C ALA A 258 9.44 5.59 8.82
N LYS A 259 9.80 6.24 9.93
CA LYS A 259 10.86 5.77 10.85
C LYS A 259 10.49 4.43 11.49
N GLU A 260 9.23 4.27 11.92
CA GLU A 260 8.75 3.03 12.53
C GLU A 260 8.78 1.87 11.51
N VAL A 261 8.34 2.10 10.27
CA VAL A 261 8.41 1.12 9.17
C VAL A 261 9.85 0.67 8.90
N ILE A 262 10.80 1.60 8.77
CA ILE A 262 12.23 1.27 8.57
C ILE A 262 12.78 0.48 9.77
N SER A 263 12.36 0.81 10.99
CA SER A 263 12.79 0.07 12.19
C SER A 263 12.31 -1.39 12.18
N LEU A 264 11.07 -1.64 11.71
CA LEU A 264 10.53 -2.99 11.56
C LEU A 264 11.31 -3.79 10.52
N GLU A 265 11.69 -3.19 9.40
CA GLU A 265 12.52 -3.84 8.38
C GLU A 265 13.87 -4.32 8.96
N ARG A 266 14.57 -3.45 9.70
CA ARG A 266 15.85 -3.80 10.33
C ARG A 266 15.71 -4.94 11.33
N LYS A 267 14.64 -4.95 12.14
CA LYS A 267 14.37 -6.02 13.09
C LYS A 267 14.08 -7.36 12.41
N ALA A 268 13.38 -7.34 11.28
CA ALA A 268 13.08 -8.54 10.49
C ALA A 268 14.34 -9.15 9.84
N GLN A 269 15.29 -8.32 9.43
CA GLN A 269 16.58 -8.76 8.85
C GLN A 269 17.51 -9.41 9.88
N VAL A 270 17.44 -8.99 11.15
CA VAL A 270 18.28 -9.51 12.25
C VAL A 270 17.75 -10.84 12.81
N ARG A 271 16.47 -11.17 12.64
CA ARG A 271 15.93 -12.45 13.11
C ARG A 271 16.42 -13.60 12.22
N PRO A 272 17.17 -14.61 12.75
CA PRO A 272 17.55 -15.78 11.97
C PRO A 272 16.28 -16.49 11.46
N ARG A 273 16.26 -16.82 10.15
CA ARG A 273 15.19 -17.65 9.59
C ARG A 273 15.18 -18.97 10.37
N PRO A 274 14.02 -19.44 10.84
CA PRO A 274 13.97 -20.77 11.43
C PRO A 274 14.48 -21.77 10.39
N HIS A 275 15.52 -22.53 10.74
CA HIS A 275 16.02 -23.61 9.91
C HIS A 275 14.86 -24.55 9.64
N GLY A 276 14.55 -24.77 8.37
CA GLY A 276 13.52 -25.69 7.94
C GLY A 276 13.77 -27.07 8.57
N LEU A 277 12.78 -27.57 9.24
CA LEU A 277 12.64 -29.00 9.48
C LEU A 277 12.51 -29.66 8.08
N ARG A 278 13.46 -30.51 7.77
CA ARG A 278 13.48 -31.39 6.61
C ARG A 278 12.32 -32.36 6.64
#